data_efb4625a9b00df474384913e2387eadb
#
_entry.id   efb4625a9b00df474384913e2387eadb
#
_cell.length_a   1.000
_cell.length_b   1.000
_cell.length_c   1.000
_cell.angle_alpha   90.00
_cell.angle_beta   90.00
_cell.angle_gamma   90.00
#
_symmetry.space_group_name_H-M   'P 1'
#
loop_
_entity.id
_entity.type
_entity.pdbx_description
1 polymer ?
#
loop_
_entity_poly.entity_id
_entity_poly.type
_entity_poly.pdbx_seq_one_letter_code
_entity_poly.pdbx_strand_id
1 'polypeptide(L)'
;MLISSAITLAWLVKPLIGYLIDNFFHKKAWIFIATALDIATVLILGLFPLPIFLLISMLLLNSTNSAFRDVAVDGIMCVEGKAYKATGKIQSIQWMSISISGLITGIGGGIIAQKWGYQMGFLCLIPIYCLVALTTSFYKIEHKSETAPAKSSLSADLKKLFSDKNLIIVSLFIFLYKYSPSFGTPLFFIQRDVFKWNKIWIGTLGTLGTVFEISGAILYYKFSQKINIKKWLYISVFLGALTTLSYLYYTPKTAVLYNILYSLIGMFIFLMVMDFMARNSVKGLEATSFALLCSVNNLAMTASSLSGAVLLPKLGLKWLIVLSALTSFLCLPLINRIKYEPQGSKKNS
;
A
#
# COMPACT_ATOMS: atom_id res chain seq x y z
N MET A 1 21.72 -1.14 0.26
CA MET A 1 20.89 -0.41 -0.71
C MET A 1 20.57 -1.24 -1.95
N LEU A 2 21.53 -1.74 -2.74
CA LEU A 2 21.25 -2.52 -3.98
C LEU A 2 20.35 -3.75 -3.74
N ILE A 3 20.60 -4.52 -2.67
CA ILE A 3 19.82 -5.72 -2.34
C ILE A 3 18.36 -5.35 -2.00
N SER A 4 18.13 -4.33 -1.19
CA SER A 4 16.78 -3.89 -0.85
C SER A 4 16.04 -3.34 -2.08
N SER A 5 16.73 -2.63 -2.96
CA SER A 5 16.15 -2.15 -4.22
C SER A 5 15.79 -3.30 -5.17
N ALA A 6 16.64 -4.35 -5.25
CA ALA A 6 16.34 -5.53 -6.05
C ALA A 6 15.08 -6.26 -5.54
N ILE A 7 14.94 -6.43 -4.22
CA ILE A 7 13.76 -7.06 -3.62
C ILE A 7 12.47 -6.28 -3.92
N THR A 8 12.54 -4.95 -4.05
CA THR A 8 11.37 -4.12 -4.37
C THR A 8 10.97 -4.17 -5.84
N LEU A 9 11.80 -4.72 -6.76
CA LEU A 9 11.46 -4.84 -8.18
C LEU A 9 10.18 -5.66 -8.43
N ALA A 10 9.93 -6.70 -7.62
CA ALA A 10 8.71 -7.50 -7.69
C ALA A 10 7.43 -6.66 -7.54
N TRP A 11 7.50 -5.56 -6.78
CA TRP A 11 6.38 -4.67 -6.54
C TRP A 11 6.13 -3.66 -7.66
N LEU A 12 7.10 -3.44 -8.55
CA LEU A 12 6.93 -2.59 -9.74
C LEU A 12 6.18 -3.32 -10.85
N VAL A 13 6.31 -4.65 -10.92
CA VAL A 13 5.66 -5.48 -11.95
C VAL A 13 4.26 -5.97 -11.56
N LYS A 14 3.68 -5.47 -10.47
CA LYS A 14 2.34 -5.82 -9.99
C LYS A 14 1.25 -5.85 -11.09
N PRO A 15 1.18 -4.92 -12.06
CA PRO A 15 0.17 -4.99 -13.11
C PRO A 15 0.28 -6.23 -14.01
N LEU A 16 1.51 -6.71 -14.26
CA LEU A 16 1.73 -7.96 -15.01
C LEU A 16 1.32 -9.18 -14.18
N ILE A 17 1.62 -9.17 -12.87
CA ILE A 17 1.14 -10.18 -11.93
C ILE A 17 -0.39 -10.19 -11.91
N GLY A 18 -1.02 -9.02 -11.86
CA GLY A 18 -2.47 -8.88 -11.91
C GLY A 18 -3.08 -9.51 -13.16
N TYR A 19 -2.47 -9.26 -14.33
CA TYR A 19 -2.87 -9.90 -15.57
C TYR A 19 -2.82 -11.44 -15.49
N LEU A 20 -1.75 -12.00 -14.93
CA LEU A 20 -1.63 -13.44 -14.75
C LEU A 20 -2.72 -13.98 -13.82
N ILE A 21 -3.02 -13.26 -12.74
CA ILE A 21 -4.03 -13.65 -11.76
C ILE A 21 -5.46 -13.57 -12.32
N ASP A 22 -5.77 -12.57 -13.12
CA ASP A 22 -7.10 -12.44 -13.71
C ASP A 22 -7.34 -13.44 -14.87
N ASN A 23 -6.27 -13.87 -15.58
CA ASN A 23 -6.39 -14.71 -16.78
C ASN A 23 -6.06 -16.20 -16.57
N PHE A 24 -5.26 -16.53 -15.56
CA PHE A 24 -4.82 -17.90 -15.30
C PHE A 24 -5.23 -18.31 -13.89
N PHE A 25 -5.80 -19.48 -13.74
CA PHE A 25 -6.26 -20.05 -12.48
C PHE A 25 -7.25 -19.13 -11.69
N HIS A 26 -7.86 -19.70 -10.67
CA HIS A 26 -8.65 -18.92 -9.72
C HIS A 26 -7.72 -18.16 -8.76
N LYS A 27 -8.11 -16.96 -8.36
CA LYS A 27 -7.34 -16.10 -7.42
C LYS A 27 -6.92 -16.85 -6.15
N LYS A 28 -7.79 -17.73 -5.63
CA LYS A 28 -7.49 -18.60 -4.48
C LYS A 28 -6.32 -19.56 -4.76
N ALA A 29 -6.22 -20.12 -5.98
CA ALA A 29 -5.12 -21.02 -6.34
C ALA A 29 -3.77 -20.30 -6.31
N TRP A 30 -3.72 -19.05 -6.75
CA TRP A 30 -2.51 -18.24 -6.67
C TRP A 30 -2.02 -18.02 -5.25
N ILE A 31 -2.95 -17.84 -4.27
CA ILE A 31 -2.59 -17.74 -2.84
C ILE A 31 -1.93 -19.04 -2.36
N PHE A 32 -2.46 -20.22 -2.74
CA PHE A 32 -1.87 -21.50 -2.38
C PHE A 32 -0.50 -21.71 -3.01
N ILE A 33 -0.36 -21.45 -4.33
CA ILE A 33 0.90 -21.59 -5.05
C ILE A 33 1.97 -20.70 -4.42
N ALA A 34 1.67 -19.41 -4.24
CA ALA A 34 2.61 -18.48 -3.64
C ALA A 34 2.98 -18.87 -2.20
N THR A 35 2.02 -19.32 -1.40
CA THR A 35 2.27 -19.75 -0.02
C THR A 35 3.13 -21.02 0.04
N ALA A 36 2.89 -22.00 -0.83
CA ALA A 36 3.71 -23.23 -0.91
C ALA A 36 5.16 -22.91 -1.32
N LEU A 37 5.34 -22.01 -2.29
CA LEU A 37 6.67 -21.55 -2.71
C LEU A 37 7.35 -20.74 -1.59
N ASP A 38 6.62 -19.95 -0.82
CA ASP A 38 7.17 -19.24 0.34
C ASP A 38 7.63 -20.21 1.43
N ILE A 39 6.85 -21.25 1.74
CA ILE A 39 7.25 -22.30 2.70
C ILE A 39 8.54 -22.97 2.24
N ALA A 40 8.63 -23.37 0.97
CA ALA A 40 9.84 -23.98 0.41
C ALA A 40 11.05 -23.01 0.51
N THR A 41 10.83 -21.74 0.16
CA THR A 41 11.90 -20.71 0.19
C THR A 41 12.40 -20.47 1.61
N VAL A 42 11.51 -20.32 2.60
CA VAL A 42 11.94 -20.05 3.99
C VAL A 42 12.54 -21.28 4.66
N LEU A 43 12.13 -22.50 4.26
CA LEU A 43 12.79 -23.73 4.68
C LEU A 43 14.27 -23.76 4.20
N ILE A 44 14.50 -23.44 2.93
CA ILE A 44 15.87 -23.38 2.38
C ILE A 44 16.70 -22.30 3.11
N LEU A 45 16.12 -21.09 3.29
CA LEU A 45 16.77 -19.98 3.99
C LEU A 45 17.06 -20.28 5.46
N GLY A 46 16.20 -21.07 6.11
CA GLY A 46 16.33 -21.41 7.52
C GLY A 46 17.22 -22.60 7.82
N LEU A 47 17.30 -23.58 6.90
CA LEU A 47 18.04 -24.82 7.14
C LEU A 47 19.47 -24.82 6.59
N PHE A 48 19.75 -24.01 5.56
CA PHE A 48 21.04 -24.03 4.89
C PHE A 48 21.75 -22.68 4.96
N PRO A 49 23.05 -22.65 5.28
CA PRO A 49 23.87 -21.45 5.10
C PRO A 49 24.11 -21.24 3.60
N LEU A 50 23.51 -20.23 3.01
CA LEU A 50 23.57 -19.96 1.59
C LEU A 50 24.67 -18.96 1.25
N PRO A 51 25.41 -19.15 0.14
CA PRO A 51 26.27 -18.13 -0.41
C PRO A 51 25.42 -16.91 -0.84
N ILE A 52 26.04 -15.73 -0.81
CA ILE A 52 25.33 -14.44 -0.98
C ILE A 52 24.45 -14.36 -2.23
N PHE A 53 24.90 -14.96 -3.33
CA PHE A 53 24.13 -14.98 -4.57
C PHE A 53 22.82 -15.77 -4.43
N LEU A 54 22.89 -16.97 -3.85
CA LEU A 54 21.69 -17.81 -3.63
C LEU A 54 20.77 -17.18 -2.58
N LEU A 55 21.34 -16.57 -1.53
CA LEU A 55 20.56 -15.82 -0.54
C LEU A 55 19.73 -14.71 -1.20
N ILE A 56 20.37 -13.89 -2.04
CA ILE A 56 19.66 -12.81 -2.77
C ILE A 56 18.59 -13.39 -3.68
N SER A 57 18.89 -14.47 -4.40
CA SER A 57 17.92 -15.13 -5.30
C SER A 57 16.70 -15.67 -4.53
N MET A 58 16.90 -16.29 -3.37
CA MET A 58 15.81 -16.78 -2.52
C MET A 58 14.98 -15.63 -1.93
N LEU A 59 15.62 -14.53 -1.52
CA LEU A 59 14.90 -13.34 -1.06
C LEU A 59 14.09 -12.68 -2.18
N LEU A 60 14.61 -12.63 -3.40
CA LEU A 60 13.87 -12.16 -4.57
C LEU A 60 12.65 -13.05 -4.88
N LEU A 61 12.84 -14.37 -4.82
CA LEU A 61 11.76 -15.33 -5.03
C LEU A 61 10.66 -15.15 -3.97
N ASN A 62 11.03 -15.06 -2.70
CA ASN A 62 10.09 -14.81 -1.59
C ASN A 62 9.33 -13.47 -1.78
N SER A 63 10.03 -12.40 -2.18
CA SER A 63 9.39 -11.12 -2.48
C SER A 63 8.41 -11.22 -3.65
N THR A 64 8.77 -11.97 -4.70
CA THR A 64 7.90 -12.21 -5.86
C THR A 64 6.65 -13.01 -5.47
N ASN A 65 6.81 -14.09 -4.70
CA ASN A 65 5.68 -14.88 -4.17
C ASN A 65 4.75 -14.02 -3.31
N SER A 66 5.33 -13.15 -2.46
CA SER A 66 4.55 -12.20 -1.65
C SER A 66 3.77 -11.22 -2.53
N ALA A 67 4.33 -10.74 -3.63
CA ALA A 67 3.63 -9.87 -4.58
C ALA A 67 2.47 -10.60 -5.29
N PHE A 68 2.65 -11.88 -5.68
CA PHE A 68 1.55 -12.70 -6.24
C PHE A 68 0.41 -12.88 -5.23
N ARG A 69 0.75 -13.22 -3.98
CA ARG A 69 -0.27 -13.40 -2.92
C ARG A 69 -1.02 -12.11 -2.64
N ASP A 70 -0.30 -10.98 -2.54
CA ASP A 70 -0.87 -9.66 -2.29
C ASP A 70 -1.84 -9.26 -3.41
N VAL A 71 -1.43 -9.37 -4.68
CA VAL A 71 -2.28 -9.02 -5.82
C VAL A 71 -3.50 -9.96 -5.94
N ALA A 72 -3.35 -11.25 -5.57
CA ALA A 72 -4.48 -12.19 -5.56
C ALA A 72 -5.50 -11.83 -4.47
N VAL A 73 -5.04 -11.48 -3.27
CA VAL A 73 -5.89 -11.01 -2.16
C VAL A 73 -6.57 -9.70 -2.52
N ASP A 74 -5.83 -8.74 -3.09
CA ASP A 74 -6.38 -7.46 -3.56
C ASP A 74 -7.46 -7.66 -4.63
N GLY A 75 -7.25 -8.60 -5.55
CA GLY A 75 -8.24 -8.95 -6.57
C GLY A 75 -9.52 -9.54 -5.96
N ILE A 76 -9.41 -10.42 -4.96
CA ILE A 76 -10.56 -10.94 -4.21
C ILE A 76 -11.24 -9.80 -3.45
N MET A 77 -10.48 -8.97 -2.76
CA MET A 77 -10.99 -7.81 -2.03
C MET A 77 -11.80 -6.87 -2.94
N CYS A 78 -11.32 -6.61 -4.16
CA CYS A 78 -12.04 -5.76 -5.10
C CYS A 78 -13.38 -6.38 -5.53
N VAL A 79 -13.41 -7.69 -5.82
CA VAL A 79 -14.64 -8.40 -6.22
C VAL A 79 -15.64 -8.44 -5.07
N GLU A 80 -15.28 -9.06 -3.96
CA GLU A 80 -16.16 -9.25 -2.80
C GLU A 80 -16.52 -7.90 -2.15
N GLY A 81 -15.54 -7.01 -2.04
CA GLY A 81 -15.75 -5.69 -1.46
C GLY A 81 -16.74 -4.83 -2.24
N LYS A 82 -16.75 -4.91 -3.58
CA LYS A 82 -17.76 -4.24 -4.40
C LYS A 82 -19.13 -4.91 -4.28
N ALA A 83 -19.18 -6.23 -4.32
CA ALA A 83 -20.43 -6.97 -4.20
C ALA A 83 -21.15 -6.67 -2.87
N TYR A 84 -20.42 -6.64 -1.76
CA TYR A 84 -20.97 -6.34 -0.43
C TYR A 84 -20.94 -4.86 -0.05
N LYS A 85 -20.50 -3.95 -0.94
CA LYS A 85 -20.28 -2.52 -0.65
C LYS A 85 -19.40 -2.30 0.59
N ALA A 86 -18.39 -3.13 0.75
CA ALA A 86 -17.52 -3.21 1.93
C ALA A 86 -16.04 -3.04 1.63
N THR A 87 -15.67 -2.54 0.45
CA THR A 87 -14.26 -2.33 0.03
C THR A 87 -13.44 -1.60 1.09
N GLY A 88 -13.98 -0.50 1.64
CA GLY A 88 -13.28 0.26 2.68
C GLY A 88 -13.13 -0.50 3.99
N LYS A 89 -14.09 -1.34 4.39
CA LYS A 89 -13.97 -2.18 5.59
C LYS A 89 -12.89 -3.24 5.42
N ILE A 90 -12.86 -3.92 4.26
CA ILE A 90 -11.86 -4.96 3.98
C ILE A 90 -10.47 -4.34 3.92
N GLN A 91 -10.30 -3.21 3.24
CA GLN A 91 -9.04 -2.46 3.21
C GLN A 91 -8.57 -2.06 4.62
N SER A 92 -9.49 -1.61 5.47
CA SER A 92 -9.14 -1.25 6.86
C SER A 92 -8.60 -2.44 7.65
N ILE A 93 -9.24 -3.61 7.53
CA ILE A 93 -8.79 -4.85 8.20
C ILE A 93 -7.41 -5.25 7.67
N GLN A 94 -7.22 -5.21 6.34
CA GLN A 94 -5.96 -5.58 5.70
C GLN A 94 -4.80 -4.70 6.20
N TRP A 95 -4.94 -3.39 6.17
CA TRP A 95 -3.89 -2.46 6.60
C TRP A 95 -3.69 -2.44 8.11
N MET A 96 -4.74 -2.60 8.89
CA MET A 96 -4.63 -2.78 10.34
C MET A 96 -3.82 -4.05 10.68
N SER A 97 -4.07 -5.15 9.97
CA SER A 97 -3.31 -6.39 10.12
C SER A 97 -1.83 -6.21 9.73
N ILE A 98 -1.55 -5.47 8.66
CA ILE A 98 -0.17 -5.13 8.24
C ILE A 98 0.53 -4.32 9.33
N SER A 99 -0.12 -3.28 9.88
CA SER A 99 0.47 -2.45 10.95
C SER A 99 0.73 -3.26 12.23
N ILE A 100 -0.22 -4.11 12.65
CA ILE A 100 -0.05 -4.99 13.81
C ILE A 100 1.10 -5.98 13.57
N SER A 101 1.14 -6.61 12.39
CA SER A 101 2.23 -7.52 12.02
C SER A 101 3.59 -6.81 12.03
N GLY A 102 3.64 -5.57 11.56
CA GLY A 102 4.86 -4.75 11.60
C GLY A 102 5.37 -4.51 13.02
N LEU A 103 4.47 -4.23 13.98
CA LEU A 103 4.84 -4.10 15.39
C LEU A 103 5.38 -5.42 15.97
N ILE A 104 4.70 -6.53 15.69
CA ILE A 104 5.11 -7.86 16.20
C ILE A 104 6.44 -8.28 15.59
N THR A 105 6.60 -8.16 14.28
CA THR A 105 7.82 -8.60 13.58
C THR A 105 8.99 -7.65 13.83
N GLY A 106 8.77 -6.38 14.04
CA GLY A 106 9.83 -5.43 14.37
C GLY A 106 10.51 -5.78 15.68
N ILE A 107 9.75 -6.00 16.75
CA ILE A 107 10.27 -6.35 18.07
C ILE A 107 10.65 -7.84 18.11
N GLY A 108 9.73 -8.72 17.73
CA GLY A 108 9.91 -10.18 17.80
C GLY A 108 11.01 -10.67 16.88
N GLY A 109 11.06 -10.20 15.64
CA GLY A 109 12.11 -10.53 14.69
C GLY A 109 13.49 -10.08 15.16
N GLY A 110 13.60 -8.90 15.76
CA GLY A 110 14.84 -8.42 16.37
C GLY A 110 15.34 -9.33 17.51
N ILE A 111 14.43 -9.74 18.40
CA ILE A 111 14.76 -10.65 19.52
C ILE A 111 15.20 -12.02 18.97
N ILE A 112 14.48 -12.58 18.01
CA ILE A 112 14.77 -13.88 17.40
C ILE A 112 16.15 -13.83 16.73
N ALA A 113 16.38 -12.79 15.89
CA ALA A 113 17.66 -12.64 15.19
C ALA A 113 18.85 -12.50 16.15
N GLN A 114 18.67 -11.81 17.27
CA GLN A 114 19.71 -11.61 18.26
C GLN A 114 20.01 -12.88 19.09
N LYS A 115 18.96 -13.63 19.48
CA LYS A 115 19.11 -14.79 20.36
C LYS A 115 19.39 -16.10 19.61
N TRP A 116 18.78 -16.30 18.45
CA TRP A 116 18.78 -17.59 17.73
C TRP A 116 19.28 -17.47 16.29
N GLY A 117 19.67 -16.26 15.86
CA GLY A 117 20.17 -16.01 14.52
C GLY A 117 19.08 -15.80 13.46
N TYR A 118 19.48 -15.33 12.28
CA TYR A 118 18.56 -14.98 11.19
C TYR A 118 17.84 -16.21 10.60
N GLN A 119 18.50 -17.38 10.60
CA GLN A 119 17.94 -18.63 10.09
C GLN A 119 16.67 -19.03 10.85
N MET A 120 16.70 -18.94 12.18
CA MET A 120 15.52 -19.19 13.00
C MET A 120 14.40 -18.20 12.72
N GLY A 121 14.72 -16.95 12.38
CA GLY A 121 13.73 -15.96 11.95
C GLY A 121 12.94 -16.41 10.72
N PHE A 122 13.60 -17.03 9.73
CA PHE A 122 12.92 -17.60 8.56
C PHE A 122 12.04 -18.80 8.93
N LEU A 123 12.53 -19.71 9.77
CA LEU A 123 11.73 -20.87 10.19
C LEU A 123 10.47 -20.49 10.98
N CYS A 124 10.51 -19.42 11.75
CA CYS A 124 9.36 -18.87 12.47
C CYS A 124 8.24 -18.37 11.55
N LEU A 125 8.50 -18.15 10.25
CA LEU A 125 7.45 -17.78 9.29
C LEU A 125 6.62 -18.98 8.82
N ILE A 126 7.13 -20.22 8.95
CA ILE A 126 6.43 -21.43 8.47
C ILE A 126 5.04 -21.61 9.10
N PRO A 127 4.87 -21.52 10.43
CA PRO A 127 3.56 -21.60 11.05
C PRO A 127 2.58 -20.54 10.52
N ILE A 128 3.09 -19.35 10.22
CA ILE A 128 2.27 -18.25 9.66
C ILE A 128 1.81 -18.59 8.25
N TYR A 129 2.69 -19.09 7.39
CA TYR A 129 2.30 -19.55 6.06
C TYR A 129 1.35 -20.75 6.08
N CYS A 130 1.54 -21.69 7.01
CA CYS A 130 0.58 -22.78 7.24
C CYS A 130 -0.79 -22.24 7.65
N LEU A 131 -0.84 -21.23 8.50
CA LEU A 131 -2.09 -20.57 8.89
C LEU A 131 -2.76 -19.88 7.69
N VAL A 132 -1.98 -19.23 6.82
CA VAL A 132 -2.50 -18.64 5.57
C VAL A 132 -3.11 -19.72 4.67
N ALA A 133 -2.43 -20.85 4.47
CA ALA A 133 -2.95 -21.96 3.68
C ALA A 133 -4.24 -22.54 4.30
N LEU A 134 -4.25 -22.73 5.62
CA LEU A 134 -5.40 -23.24 6.35
C LEU A 134 -6.62 -22.31 6.22
N THR A 135 -6.46 -21.03 6.52
CA THR A 135 -7.55 -20.03 6.40
C THR A 135 -8.04 -19.90 4.96
N THR A 136 -7.12 -19.93 3.98
CA THR A 136 -7.49 -19.92 2.57
C THR A 136 -8.29 -21.16 2.18
N SER A 137 -8.04 -22.33 2.78
CA SER A 137 -8.81 -23.57 2.53
C SER A 137 -10.28 -23.41 2.90
N PHE A 138 -10.56 -22.80 4.03
CA PHE A 138 -11.93 -22.62 4.53
C PHE A 138 -12.67 -21.46 3.85
N TYR A 139 -11.95 -20.53 3.18
CA TYR A 139 -12.58 -19.43 2.49
C TYR A 139 -13.38 -19.93 1.28
N LYS A 140 -14.68 -19.66 1.26
CA LYS A 140 -15.57 -19.94 0.14
C LYS A 140 -15.69 -18.67 -0.71
N ILE A 141 -15.41 -18.80 -2.02
CA ILE A 141 -15.65 -17.73 -2.99
C ILE A 141 -17.14 -17.73 -3.31
N GLU A 142 -17.85 -16.69 -2.92
CA GLU A 142 -19.30 -16.58 -3.15
C GLU A 142 -19.61 -16.12 -4.58
N HIS A 143 -18.81 -15.21 -5.14
CA HIS A 143 -18.98 -14.67 -6.49
C HIS A 143 -18.12 -15.38 -7.52
N LYS A 144 -18.36 -16.68 -7.73
CA LYS A 144 -17.56 -17.53 -8.64
C LYS A 144 -17.43 -17.01 -10.07
N SER A 145 -18.51 -16.40 -10.61
CA SER A 145 -18.51 -15.91 -12.01
C SER A 145 -17.53 -14.76 -12.27
N GLU A 146 -17.18 -14.01 -11.22
CA GLU A 146 -16.30 -12.86 -11.32
C GLU A 146 -14.85 -13.19 -10.93
N THR A 147 -14.62 -14.38 -10.35
CA THR A 147 -13.28 -14.86 -9.97
C THR A 147 -12.73 -15.92 -10.91
N ALA A 148 -13.52 -16.40 -11.88
CA ALA A 148 -13.07 -17.31 -12.90
C ALA A 148 -12.14 -16.59 -13.91
N PRO A 149 -11.09 -17.28 -14.42
CA PRO A 149 -10.17 -16.66 -15.36
C PRO A 149 -10.89 -16.24 -16.66
N ALA A 150 -10.66 -14.98 -17.06
CA ALA A 150 -11.32 -14.39 -18.23
C ALA A 150 -10.78 -14.89 -19.58
N LYS A 151 -9.64 -15.63 -19.61
CA LYS A 151 -8.96 -16.16 -20.81
C LYS A 151 -8.92 -15.17 -21.97
N SER A 152 -8.57 -13.93 -21.71
CA SER A 152 -8.39 -12.93 -22.74
C SER A 152 -6.91 -12.79 -23.14
N SER A 153 -6.64 -12.24 -24.32
CA SER A 153 -5.27 -11.93 -24.72
C SER A 153 -4.77 -10.68 -23.99
N LEU A 154 -3.48 -10.62 -23.70
CA LEU A 154 -2.86 -9.44 -23.08
C LEU A 154 -3.19 -8.15 -23.85
N SER A 155 -3.20 -8.20 -25.17
CA SER A 155 -3.54 -7.05 -26.02
C SER A 155 -4.99 -6.60 -25.86
N ALA A 156 -5.92 -7.53 -25.69
CA ALA A 156 -7.34 -7.23 -25.47
C ALA A 156 -7.54 -6.60 -24.08
N ASP A 157 -6.90 -7.13 -23.05
CA ASP A 157 -6.98 -6.58 -21.69
C ASP A 157 -6.34 -5.20 -21.58
N LEU A 158 -5.17 -5.01 -22.16
CA LEU A 158 -4.54 -3.70 -22.25
C LEU A 158 -5.43 -2.71 -23.00
N LYS A 159 -6.01 -3.12 -24.15
CA LYS A 159 -6.95 -2.28 -24.89
C LYS A 159 -8.16 -1.92 -24.04
N LYS A 160 -8.73 -2.85 -23.28
CA LYS A 160 -9.84 -2.61 -22.35
C LYS A 160 -9.47 -1.61 -21.27
N LEU A 161 -8.31 -1.76 -20.62
CA LEU A 161 -7.82 -0.87 -19.57
C LEU A 161 -7.55 0.54 -20.11
N PHE A 162 -6.84 0.66 -21.24
CA PHE A 162 -6.51 1.98 -21.82
C PHE A 162 -7.68 2.63 -22.59
N SER A 163 -8.77 1.90 -22.85
CA SER A 163 -10.00 2.47 -23.39
C SER A 163 -10.96 2.94 -22.29
N ASP A 164 -10.77 2.52 -21.05
CA ASP A 164 -11.60 2.97 -19.93
C ASP A 164 -11.18 4.38 -19.49
N LYS A 165 -11.94 5.36 -19.99
CA LYS A 165 -11.72 6.78 -19.69
C LYS A 165 -11.75 7.09 -18.19
N ASN A 166 -12.59 6.36 -17.41
CA ASN A 166 -12.66 6.59 -15.98
C ASN A 166 -11.39 6.09 -15.29
N LEU A 167 -10.88 4.90 -15.65
CA LEU A 167 -9.63 4.37 -15.11
C LEU A 167 -8.45 5.30 -15.40
N ILE A 168 -8.37 5.88 -16.63
CA ILE A 168 -7.31 6.84 -16.99
C ILE A 168 -7.41 8.10 -16.13
N ILE A 169 -8.62 8.66 -15.95
CA ILE A 169 -8.81 9.86 -15.12
C ILE A 169 -8.47 9.56 -13.66
N VAL A 170 -8.88 8.40 -13.14
CA VAL A 170 -8.54 7.95 -11.78
C VAL A 170 -7.03 7.77 -11.63
N SER A 171 -6.36 7.16 -12.61
CA SER A 171 -4.90 7.00 -12.59
C SER A 171 -4.17 8.34 -12.55
N LEU A 172 -4.57 9.28 -13.41
CA LEU A 172 -4.01 10.63 -13.42
C LEU A 172 -4.30 11.38 -12.12
N PHE A 173 -5.52 11.24 -11.58
CA PHE A 173 -5.88 11.81 -10.29
C PHE A 173 -4.99 11.26 -9.16
N ILE A 174 -4.80 9.93 -9.08
CA ILE A 174 -3.95 9.31 -8.05
C ILE A 174 -2.52 9.76 -8.18
N PHE A 175 -1.99 9.85 -9.42
CA PHE A 175 -0.64 10.36 -9.64
C PHE A 175 -0.50 11.79 -9.10
N LEU A 176 -1.35 12.71 -9.52
CA LEU A 176 -1.28 14.11 -9.07
C LEU A 176 -1.60 14.28 -7.58
N TYR A 177 -2.50 13.47 -7.03
CA TYR A 177 -2.85 13.47 -5.61
C TYR A 177 -1.69 13.06 -4.71
N LYS A 178 -0.88 12.10 -5.17
CA LYS A 178 0.28 11.58 -4.43
C LYS A 178 1.58 12.29 -4.78
N TYR A 179 1.62 13.00 -5.90
CA TYR A 179 2.78 13.77 -6.30
C TYR A 179 2.82 15.10 -5.55
N SER A 180 3.85 15.23 -4.73
CA SER A 180 4.19 16.47 -4.05
C SER A 180 5.68 16.40 -3.71
N PRO A 181 6.55 17.36 -4.08
CA PRO A 181 7.99 17.26 -3.84
C PRO A 181 8.29 16.95 -2.38
N SER A 182 8.90 15.81 -2.11
CA SER A 182 9.06 15.29 -0.75
C SER A 182 10.14 16.02 0.03
N PHE A 183 9.88 16.29 1.30
CA PHE A 183 10.82 16.83 2.28
C PHE A 183 11.01 15.91 3.51
N GLY A 184 10.55 14.65 3.44
CA GLY A 184 10.63 13.72 4.57
C GLY A 184 12.06 13.40 5.00
N THR A 185 12.97 13.18 4.06
CA THR A 185 14.39 12.94 4.37
C THR A 185 15.04 14.12 5.12
N PRO A 186 14.89 15.38 4.71
CA PRO A 186 15.31 16.54 5.49
C PRO A 186 14.79 16.56 6.92
N LEU A 187 13.54 16.20 7.15
CA LEU A 187 12.97 16.16 8.51
C LEU A 187 13.66 15.14 9.40
N PHE A 188 14.03 13.97 8.86
CA PHE A 188 14.80 12.99 9.60
C PHE A 188 16.17 13.55 10.04
N PHE A 189 16.88 14.26 9.15
CA PHE A 189 18.14 14.91 9.52
C PHE A 189 17.95 16.02 10.56
N ILE A 190 16.85 16.78 10.50
CA ILE A 190 16.53 17.77 11.54
C ILE A 190 16.33 17.10 12.88
N GLN A 191 15.59 16.01 12.95
CA GLN A 191 15.39 15.25 14.19
C GLN A 191 16.72 14.75 14.77
N ARG A 192 17.61 14.19 13.92
CA ARG A 192 18.89 13.65 14.34
C ARG A 192 19.91 14.73 14.68
N ASP A 193 20.08 15.71 13.81
CA ASP A 193 21.24 16.63 13.85
C ASP A 193 20.91 17.95 14.55
N VAL A 194 19.67 18.45 14.42
CA VAL A 194 19.25 19.72 15.05
C VAL A 194 18.59 19.47 16.42
N PHE A 195 17.61 18.53 16.48
CA PHE A 195 16.95 18.22 17.76
C PHE A 195 17.79 17.28 18.63
N LYS A 196 18.89 16.71 18.09
CA LYS A 196 19.80 15.80 18.78
C LYS A 196 19.09 14.58 19.38
N TRP A 197 18.00 14.13 18.73
CA TRP A 197 17.28 12.95 19.18
C TRP A 197 18.09 11.69 18.95
N ASN A 198 18.13 10.84 19.96
CA ASN A 198 18.79 9.54 19.85
C ASN A 198 17.96 8.56 19.02
N LYS A 199 18.60 7.48 18.56
CA LYS A 199 17.96 6.45 17.71
C LYS A 199 16.77 5.78 18.39
N ILE A 200 16.83 5.62 19.72
CA ILE A 200 15.76 5.00 20.51
C ILE A 200 14.51 5.88 20.46
N TRP A 201 14.67 7.19 20.70
CA TRP A 201 13.55 8.15 20.67
C TRP A 201 12.90 8.24 19.27
N ILE A 202 13.72 8.29 18.21
CA ILE A 202 13.21 8.28 16.83
C ILE A 202 12.44 6.98 16.54
N GLY A 203 12.97 5.83 16.99
CA GLY A 203 12.28 4.53 16.87
C GLY A 203 10.97 4.48 17.67
N THR A 204 10.96 5.03 18.90
CA THR A 204 9.76 5.12 19.74
C THR A 204 8.66 5.95 19.08
N LEU A 205 9.02 7.07 18.44
CA LEU A 205 8.08 7.86 17.66
C LEU A 205 7.50 7.09 16.47
N GLY A 206 8.32 6.28 15.78
CA GLY A 206 7.84 5.41 14.72
C GLY A 206 6.82 4.39 15.25
N THR A 207 7.11 3.74 16.37
CA THR A 207 6.18 2.80 17.03
C THR A 207 4.89 3.50 17.46
N LEU A 208 4.99 4.68 18.06
CA LEU A 208 3.85 5.49 18.44
C LEU A 208 3.00 5.86 17.22
N GLY A 209 3.64 6.25 16.10
CA GLY A 209 2.99 6.49 14.83
C GLY A 209 2.16 5.28 14.37
N THR A 210 2.74 4.08 14.38
CA THR A 210 2.04 2.85 13.99
C THR A 210 0.80 2.56 14.86
N VAL A 211 0.85 2.85 16.15
CA VAL A 211 -0.33 2.72 17.05
C VAL A 211 -1.45 3.68 16.61
N PHE A 212 -1.11 4.91 16.24
CA PHE A 212 -2.10 5.87 15.74
C PHE A 212 -2.57 5.56 14.32
N GLU A 213 -1.74 4.93 13.47
CA GLU A 213 -2.18 4.36 12.18
C GLU A 213 -3.26 3.30 12.37
N ILE A 214 -3.09 2.37 13.32
CA ILE A 214 -4.11 1.38 13.67
C ILE A 214 -5.41 2.07 14.10
N SER A 215 -5.30 3.12 14.91
CA SER A 215 -6.46 3.93 15.33
C SER A 215 -7.16 4.59 14.14
N GLY A 216 -6.41 5.14 13.19
CA GLY A 216 -6.91 5.68 11.93
C GLY A 216 -7.63 4.64 11.07
N ALA A 217 -7.09 3.42 11.01
CA ALA A 217 -7.70 2.31 10.30
C ALA A 217 -9.03 1.87 10.96
N ILE A 218 -9.10 1.82 12.28
CA ILE A 218 -10.33 1.54 13.03
C ILE A 218 -11.40 2.60 12.75
N LEU A 219 -11.01 3.86 12.74
CA LEU A 219 -11.93 4.97 12.40
C LEU A 219 -12.46 4.81 10.98
N TYR A 220 -11.59 4.54 10.00
CA TYR A 220 -12.03 4.34 8.63
C TYR A 220 -12.95 3.13 8.48
N TYR A 221 -12.66 2.01 9.15
CA TYR A 221 -13.52 0.84 9.21
C TYR A 221 -14.95 1.20 9.64
N LYS A 222 -15.09 2.00 10.70
CA LYS A 222 -16.40 2.40 11.25
C LYS A 222 -17.18 3.35 10.32
N PHE A 223 -16.48 4.24 9.61
CA PHE A 223 -17.11 5.31 8.83
C PHE A 223 -17.12 5.07 7.32
N SER A 224 -16.36 4.12 6.78
CA SER A 224 -16.14 3.92 5.33
C SER A 224 -17.42 3.83 4.49
N GLN A 225 -18.49 3.21 5.02
CA GLN A 225 -19.77 3.08 4.32
C GLN A 225 -20.63 4.35 4.32
N LYS A 226 -20.34 5.30 5.23
CA LYS A 226 -21.08 6.58 5.38
C LYS A 226 -20.36 7.75 4.68
N ILE A 227 -19.13 7.54 4.26
CA ILE A 227 -18.28 8.58 3.66
C ILE A 227 -18.70 8.87 2.22
N ASN A 228 -19.01 10.12 1.93
CA ASN A 228 -19.09 10.61 0.55
C ASN A 228 -17.66 10.82 0.03
N ILE A 229 -17.13 9.84 -0.74
CA ILE A 229 -15.74 9.86 -1.21
C ILE A 229 -15.42 11.15 -1.97
N LYS A 230 -16.31 11.64 -2.86
CA LYS A 230 -16.06 12.88 -3.62
C LYS A 230 -15.81 14.07 -2.68
N LYS A 231 -16.68 14.26 -1.69
CA LYS A 231 -16.53 15.37 -0.71
C LYS A 231 -15.23 15.20 0.10
N TRP A 232 -14.94 13.99 0.53
CA TRP A 232 -13.77 13.73 1.35
C TRP A 232 -12.45 13.82 0.57
N LEU A 233 -12.44 13.55 -0.74
CA LEU A 233 -11.28 13.82 -1.58
C LEU A 233 -10.94 15.32 -1.61
N TYR A 234 -11.92 16.20 -1.74
CA TYR A 234 -11.68 17.65 -1.60
C TYR A 234 -11.13 18.00 -0.22
N ILE A 235 -11.78 17.54 0.85
CA ILE A 235 -11.34 17.78 2.23
C ILE A 235 -9.90 17.29 2.43
N SER A 236 -9.55 16.11 1.93
CA SER A 236 -8.22 15.54 2.10
C SER A 236 -7.12 16.33 1.39
N VAL A 237 -7.41 16.92 0.22
CA VAL A 237 -6.46 17.79 -0.48
C VAL A 237 -6.18 19.06 0.32
N PHE A 238 -7.23 19.75 0.80
CA PHE A 238 -7.06 20.95 1.62
C PHE A 238 -6.40 20.63 2.96
N LEU A 239 -6.81 19.55 3.62
CA LEU A 239 -6.20 19.12 4.87
C LEU A 239 -4.73 18.75 4.66
N GLY A 240 -4.41 18.01 3.56
CA GLY A 240 -3.05 17.66 3.18
C GLY A 240 -2.16 18.89 2.94
N ALA A 241 -2.65 19.89 2.21
CA ALA A 241 -1.92 21.13 2.00
C ALA A 241 -1.69 21.91 3.30
N LEU A 242 -2.72 22.02 4.15
CA LEU A 242 -2.62 22.68 5.46
C LEU A 242 -1.62 21.99 6.37
N THR A 243 -1.70 20.67 6.43
CA THR A 243 -0.78 19.85 7.21
C THR A 243 0.64 19.97 6.67
N THR A 244 0.85 20.00 5.36
CA THR A 244 2.17 20.26 4.77
C THR A 244 2.73 21.62 5.18
N LEU A 245 1.91 22.68 5.13
CA LEU A 245 2.34 24.03 5.55
C LEU A 245 2.67 24.11 7.04
N SER A 246 2.05 23.29 7.90
CA SER A 246 2.36 23.29 9.34
C SER A 246 3.82 22.91 9.63
N TYR A 247 4.49 22.18 8.74
CA TYR A 247 5.92 21.87 8.87
C TYR A 247 6.85 23.10 8.79
N LEU A 248 6.35 24.27 8.37
CA LEU A 248 7.11 25.52 8.51
C LEU A 248 7.42 25.86 9.98
N TYR A 249 6.62 25.33 10.91
CA TYR A 249 6.76 25.48 12.37
C TYR A 249 7.22 24.18 13.04
N TYR A 250 8.20 23.49 12.42
CA TYR A 250 8.68 22.20 12.91
C TYR A 250 9.67 22.38 14.07
N THR A 251 9.23 22.04 15.26
CA THR A 251 9.98 22.09 16.54
C THR A 251 9.93 20.73 17.23
N PRO A 252 10.76 20.44 18.26
CA PRO A 252 10.68 19.17 18.98
C PRO A 252 9.27 18.85 19.51
N LYS A 253 8.55 19.85 20.00
CA LYS A 253 7.17 19.65 20.52
C LYS A 253 6.17 19.41 19.41
N THR A 254 6.21 20.21 18.34
CA THR A 254 5.29 20.05 17.21
C THR A 254 5.58 18.77 16.42
N ALA A 255 6.82 18.31 16.38
CA ALA A 255 7.20 17.06 15.72
C ALA A 255 6.50 15.84 16.33
N VAL A 256 6.39 15.75 17.65
CA VAL A 256 5.64 14.68 18.34
C VAL A 256 4.15 14.77 18.02
N LEU A 257 3.57 15.97 18.14
CA LEU A 257 2.16 16.21 17.82
C LEU A 257 1.85 15.86 16.37
N TYR A 258 2.70 16.29 15.45
CA TYR A 258 2.54 15.98 14.02
C TYR A 258 2.65 14.48 13.75
N ASN A 259 3.58 13.78 14.37
CA ASN A 259 3.70 12.33 14.24
C ASN A 259 2.37 11.63 14.59
N ILE A 260 1.76 12.00 15.73
CA ILE A 260 0.48 11.45 16.16
C ILE A 260 -0.66 11.76 15.19
N LEU A 261 -0.85 13.05 14.89
CA LEU A 261 -1.96 13.51 14.04
C LEU A 261 -1.84 12.98 12.61
N TYR A 262 -0.62 12.97 12.04
CA TYR A 262 -0.39 12.49 10.69
C TYR A 262 -0.56 11.00 10.57
N SER A 263 -0.12 10.23 11.55
CA SER A 263 -0.31 8.79 11.55
C SER A 263 -1.81 8.44 11.57
N LEU A 264 -2.57 9.07 12.44
CA LEU A 264 -4.01 8.83 12.56
C LEU A 264 -4.79 9.29 11.32
N ILE A 265 -4.65 10.57 10.97
CA ILE A 265 -5.36 11.17 9.83
C ILE A 265 -4.83 10.62 8.50
N GLY A 266 -3.53 10.44 8.41
CA GLY A 266 -2.85 9.90 7.22
C GLY A 266 -3.33 8.50 6.87
N MET A 267 -3.45 7.60 7.85
CA MET A 267 -3.98 6.25 7.62
C MET A 267 -5.46 6.30 7.22
N PHE A 268 -6.27 7.14 7.86
CA PHE A 268 -7.68 7.33 7.48
C PHE A 268 -7.82 7.78 6.00
N ILE A 269 -7.06 8.79 5.59
CA ILE A 269 -7.05 9.30 4.21
C ILE A 269 -6.46 8.26 3.25
N PHE A 270 -5.40 7.58 3.64
CA PHE A 270 -4.78 6.54 2.84
C PHE A 270 -5.79 5.42 2.52
N LEU A 271 -6.52 4.93 3.51
CA LEU A 271 -7.55 3.91 3.34
C LEU A 271 -8.72 4.40 2.48
N MET A 272 -9.08 5.67 2.60
CA MET A 272 -10.09 6.27 1.73
C MET A 272 -9.64 6.25 0.25
N VAL A 273 -8.38 6.53 -0.02
CA VAL A 273 -7.83 6.46 -1.39
C VAL A 273 -7.76 5.01 -1.88
N MET A 274 -7.34 4.07 -1.03
CA MET A 274 -7.33 2.64 -1.37
C MET A 274 -8.74 2.10 -1.65
N ASP A 275 -9.73 2.46 -0.84
CA ASP A 275 -11.14 2.16 -1.06
C ASP A 275 -11.65 2.77 -2.38
N PHE A 276 -11.28 4.02 -2.67
CA PHE A 276 -11.58 4.69 -3.92
C PHE A 276 -10.97 3.95 -5.13
N MET A 277 -9.72 3.50 -5.03
CA MET A 277 -9.06 2.71 -6.07
C MET A 277 -9.78 1.37 -6.29
N ALA A 278 -10.13 0.66 -5.22
CA ALA A 278 -10.83 -0.62 -5.29
C ALA A 278 -12.21 -0.50 -5.97
N ARG A 279 -12.97 0.55 -5.66
CA ARG A 279 -14.27 0.83 -6.30
C ARG A 279 -14.15 1.11 -7.80
N ASN A 280 -13.05 1.70 -8.23
CA ASN A 280 -12.79 2.05 -9.64
C ASN A 280 -12.03 0.95 -10.40
N SER A 281 -11.79 -0.22 -9.80
CA SER A 281 -11.20 -1.35 -10.52
C SER A 281 -12.16 -1.87 -11.62
N VAL A 282 -11.60 -2.31 -12.75
CA VAL A 282 -12.37 -2.72 -13.94
C VAL A 282 -12.93 -4.12 -13.77
N LYS A 283 -14.22 -4.31 -14.04
CA LYS A 283 -14.88 -5.62 -13.93
C LYS A 283 -14.25 -6.66 -14.86
N GLY A 284 -13.89 -7.82 -14.27
CA GLY A 284 -13.18 -8.91 -14.92
C GLY A 284 -11.67 -8.71 -15.04
N LEU A 285 -11.13 -7.57 -14.61
CA LEU A 285 -9.71 -7.25 -14.53
C LEU A 285 -9.39 -6.56 -13.19
N GLU A 286 -10.01 -7.03 -12.11
CA GLU A 286 -9.93 -6.39 -10.80
C GLU A 286 -8.51 -6.39 -10.26
N ALA A 287 -7.82 -7.54 -10.33
CA ALA A 287 -6.44 -7.64 -9.87
C ALA A 287 -5.50 -6.77 -10.71
N THR A 288 -5.66 -6.80 -12.04
CA THR A 288 -4.83 -6.01 -12.97
C THR A 288 -5.03 -4.51 -12.79
N SER A 289 -6.28 -4.05 -12.78
CA SER A 289 -6.59 -2.61 -12.71
C SER A 289 -6.27 -2.02 -11.34
N PHE A 290 -6.53 -2.74 -10.25
CA PHE A 290 -6.15 -2.29 -8.92
C PHE A 290 -4.63 -2.25 -8.75
N ALA A 291 -3.91 -3.29 -9.22
CA ALA A 291 -2.45 -3.30 -9.23
C ALA A 291 -1.86 -2.16 -10.08
N LEU A 292 -2.50 -1.81 -11.21
CA LEU A 292 -2.11 -0.65 -12.03
C LEU A 292 -2.24 0.65 -11.22
N LEU A 293 -3.35 0.86 -10.53
CA LEU A 293 -3.56 2.04 -9.70
C LEU A 293 -2.55 2.11 -8.54
N CYS A 294 -2.22 0.97 -7.90
CA CYS A 294 -1.16 0.88 -6.90
C CYS A 294 0.22 1.23 -7.48
N SER A 295 0.51 0.77 -8.69
CA SER A 295 1.78 1.10 -9.37
C SER A 295 1.87 2.57 -9.73
N VAL A 296 0.78 3.20 -10.17
CA VAL A 296 0.70 4.66 -10.41
C VAL A 296 0.93 5.43 -9.10
N ASN A 297 0.34 4.99 -7.99
CA ASN A 297 0.59 5.56 -6.67
C ASN A 297 2.08 5.49 -6.28
N ASN A 298 2.72 4.33 -6.47
CA ASN A 298 4.14 4.14 -6.17
C ASN A 298 5.04 4.97 -7.09
N LEU A 299 4.68 5.09 -8.36
CA LEU A 299 5.39 5.96 -9.32
C LEU A 299 5.33 7.43 -8.88
N ALA A 300 4.15 7.90 -8.45
CA ALA A 300 3.99 9.25 -7.93
C ALA A 300 4.84 9.50 -6.69
N MET A 301 4.90 8.55 -5.76
CA MET A 301 5.75 8.63 -4.56
C MET A 301 7.24 8.67 -4.91
N THR A 302 7.67 7.87 -5.89
CA THR A 302 9.06 7.88 -6.39
C THR A 302 9.38 9.22 -7.03
N ALA A 303 8.52 9.73 -7.92
CA ALA A 303 8.67 11.04 -8.55
C ALA A 303 8.70 12.17 -7.50
N SER A 304 7.86 12.07 -6.45
CA SER A 304 7.86 12.99 -5.31
C SER A 304 9.22 13.01 -4.58
N SER A 305 9.77 11.84 -4.28
CA SER A 305 11.06 11.72 -3.60
C SER A 305 12.21 12.26 -4.46
N LEU A 306 12.23 11.94 -5.76
CA LEU A 306 13.26 12.42 -6.69
C LEU A 306 13.18 13.95 -6.87
N SER A 307 11.98 14.50 -7.09
CA SER A 307 11.80 15.95 -7.24
C SER A 307 12.17 16.70 -5.97
N GLY A 308 11.82 16.17 -4.79
CA GLY A 308 12.24 16.73 -3.51
C GLY A 308 13.75 16.76 -3.34
N ALA A 309 14.44 15.68 -3.68
CA ALA A 309 15.91 15.61 -3.62
C ALA A 309 16.61 16.62 -4.54
N VAL A 310 16.08 16.83 -5.76
CA VAL A 310 16.62 17.79 -6.75
C VAL A 310 16.32 19.24 -6.37
N LEU A 311 15.12 19.49 -5.82
CA LEU A 311 14.67 20.86 -5.53
C LEU A 311 15.17 21.39 -4.18
N LEU A 312 15.42 20.51 -3.19
CA LEU A 312 15.87 20.90 -1.86
C LEU A 312 17.14 21.77 -1.87
N PRO A 313 18.23 21.40 -2.59
CA PRO A 313 19.44 22.23 -2.64
C PRO A 313 19.24 23.60 -3.29
N LYS A 314 18.24 23.70 -4.19
CA LYS A 314 17.97 24.92 -4.97
C LYS A 314 17.06 25.90 -4.23
N LEU A 315 16.03 25.38 -3.57
CA LEU A 315 14.96 26.18 -2.96
C LEU A 315 15.11 26.33 -1.45
N GLY A 316 15.84 25.40 -0.81
CA GLY A 316 15.83 25.25 0.64
C GLY A 316 14.52 24.65 1.14
N LEU A 317 14.53 24.18 2.41
CA LEU A 317 13.42 23.45 3.00
C LEU A 317 12.11 24.26 3.04
N LYS A 318 12.19 25.52 3.40
CA LYS A 318 11.01 26.41 3.56
C LYS A 318 10.20 26.53 2.27
N TRP A 319 10.86 26.84 1.16
CA TRP A 319 10.20 26.98 -0.14
C TRP A 319 9.79 25.64 -0.74
N LEU A 320 10.53 24.57 -0.43
CA LEU A 320 10.15 23.22 -0.82
C LEU A 320 8.83 22.81 -0.15
N ILE A 321 8.63 23.12 1.13
CA ILE A 321 7.36 22.88 1.84
C ILE A 321 6.21 23.66 1.19
N VAL A 322 6.41 24.92 0.88
CA VAL A 322 5.40 25.76 0.21
C VAL A 322 5.05 25.19 -1.17
N LEU A 323 6.04 24.84 -1.97
CA LEU A 323 5.83 24.23 -3.28
C LEU A 323 5.10 22.89 -3.18
N SER A 324 5.44 22.05 -2.18
CA SER A 324 4.75 20.80 -1.89
C SER A 324 3.27 21.02 -1.60
N ALA A 325 2.94 22.02 -0.79
CA ALA A 325 1.54 22.32 -0.48
C ALA A 325 0.78 22.82 -1.74
N LEU A 326 1.39 23.64 -2.56
CA LEU A 326 0.77 24.15 -3.80
C LEU A 326 0.54 23.04 -4.82
N THR A 327 1.50 22.14 -5.00
CA THR A 327 1.37 21.02 -5.96
C THR A 327 0.23 20.07 -5.59
N SER A 328 -0.15 19.98 -4.31
CA SER A 328 -1.29 19.15 -3.87
C SER A 328 -2.62 19.58 -4.50
N PHE A 329 -2.76 20.83 -4.93
CA PHE A 329 -3.99 21.32 -5.58
C PHE A 329 -4.12 20.93 -7.06
N LEU A 330 -3.07 20.42 -7.70
CA LEU A 330 -3.09 20.04 -9.12
C LEU A 330 -4.13 18.95 -9.45
N CYS A 331 -4.48 18.12 -8.48
CA CYS A 331 -5.46 17.06 -8.67
C CYS A 331 -6.93 17.52 -8.61
N LEU A 332 -7.23 18.72 -8.05
CA LEU A 332 -8.60 19.19 -7.83
C LEU A 332 -9.51 19.20 -9.08
N PRO A 333 -9.06 19.67 -10.26
CA PRO A 333 -9.90 19.68 -11.46
C PRO A 333 -10.38 18.30 -11.90
N LEU A 334 -9.60 17.24 -11.56
CA LEU A 334 -9.92 15.87 -11.95
C LEU A 334 -11.05 15.27 -11.11
N ILE A 335 -11.24 15.72 -9.86
CA ILE A 335 -12.26 15.17 -8.95
C ILE A 335 -13.65 15.23 -9.58
N ASN A 336 -13.97 16.31 -10.31
CA ASN A 336 -15.28 16.47 -10.98
C ASN A 336 -15.43 15.62 -12.25
N ARG A 337 -14.32 15.16 -12.83
CA ARG A 337 -14.33 14.34 -14.04
C ARG A 337 -14.46 12.84 -13.77
N ILE A 338 -14.24 12.42 -12.53
CA ILE A 338 -14.32 11.04 -12.10
C ILE A 338 -15.80 10.64 -12.00
N LYS A 339 -16.13 9.47 -12.54
CA LYS A 339 -17.43 8.87 -12.35
C LYS A 339 -17.47 8.14 -11.01
N TYR A 340 -18.36 8.59 -10.13
CA TYR A 340 -18.59 7.95 -8.83
C TYR A 340 -19.82 7.06 -8.92
N GLU A 341 -19.69 5.78 -8.57
CA GLU A 341 -20.87 4.95 -8.38
C GLU A 341 -21.63 5.40 -7.13
N PRO A 342 -22.95 5.67 -7.21
CA PRO A 342 -23.73 6.07 -6.04
C PRO A 342 -23.77 4.95 -5.01
N GLN A 343 -23.36 5.22 -3.78
CA GLN A 343 -23.66 4.35 -2.66
C GLN A 343 -25.16 4.42 -2.41
N GLY A 344 -25.92 3.43 -2.83
CA GLY A 344 -27.31 3.33 -2.39
C GLY A 344 -28.41 3.17 -3.42
N SER A 345 -28.16 2.99 -4.71
CA SER A 345 -29.23 2.52 -5.57
C SER A 345 -29.51 1.05 -5.24
N LYS A 346 -30.48 0.79 -4.34
CA LYS A 346 -31.22 -0.46 -4.37
C LYS A 346 -31.75 -0.58 -5.80
N LYS A 347 -31.20 -1.45 -6.62
CA LYS A 347 -31.97 -2.00 -7.71
C LYS A 347 -33.08 -2.81 -7.04
N ASN A 348 -34.25 -2.21 -6.93
CA ASN A 348 -35.48 -2.96 -6.74
C ASN A 348 -35.61 -3.86 -7.97
N SER A 349 -35.43 -5.13 -7.80
CA SER A 349 -35.96 -6.19 -8.65
C SER A 349 -36.09 -7.45 -7.81
#